data_0281fbbef0a91ab25ef1fe0fba283b28
#
_entry.id   0281fbbef0a91ab25ef1fe0fba283b28
#
_cell.length_a   1.000
_cell.length_b   1.000
_cell.length_c   1.000
_cell.angle_alpha   90.00
_cell.angle_beta   90.00
_cell.angle_gamma   90.00
#
_symmetry.space_group_name_H-M   'P 1'
#
loop_
_entity.id
_entity.type
_entity.pdbx_description
1 polymer ?
#
loop_
_entity_poly.entity_id
_entity_poly.type
_entity_poly.pdbx_seq_one_letter_code
_entity_poly.pdbx_strand_id
1 'polypeptide(L)'
;MPLGASPLASQRHLFDIPDDVAFLNCAYISPLPKVSLIAGEGGLRRKARPWTIAPTDFFATSETVRRLFANLINADANDIAFAPSVSYGMSQAAHNIPIAKTQAIVTLSEQFPSNVYPWMDLAERTGAAFVSVPRPSDDDWTSALLSCIGRSTAIVAVPHCHWTDGGLIDLEAVGAACRGVGAALCVDATQSVGALPFDVRRIDPDFVAVAGYKWLLGPYSLGFLYVAPRRQGGRPIEHNWIARKDSEDFAGLVNYSREFQAGARRFDVGERSNFALMPVAEASLKLLSEWTVPRVFETLRLRTAAIAERARGEFGIDSVPAHRRAGHYLGLRFSGGIPSDLPMRLAAAQVYVSVRGQAMRVTPHVWNTDDDVEKLFSVLKTALA
;
A
#
# COMPACT_ATOMS: atom_id res chain seq x y z
N MET A 1 5.15 -13.82 13.78
CA MET A 1 3.81 -13.68 13.18
C MET A 1 2.87 -14.64 13.88
N PRO A 2 1.59 -14.31 14.16
CA PRO A 2 0.65 -15.29 14.68
C PRO A 2 0.37 -16.34 13.60
N LEU A 3 1.01 -17.48 13.71
CA LEU A 3 0.71 -18.69 12.94
C LEU A 3 -0.60 -19.26 13.48
N GLY A 4 -1.61 -19.44 12.65
CA GLY A 4 -2.81 -20.18 13.02
C GLY A 4 -4.17 -19.57 12.69
N ALA A 5 -4.24 -18.48 11.93
CA ALA A 5 -5.52 -18.00 11.45
C ALA A 5 -6.05 -18.97 10.38
N SER A 6 -7.32 -19.41 10.48
CA SER A 6 -7.93 -20.25 9.45
C SER A 6 -8.09 -19.47 8.15
N PRO A 7 -7.69 -20.04 7.00
CA PRO A 7 -7.85 -19.38 5.71
C PRO A 7 -9.33 -19.12 5.40
N LEU A 8 -9.58 -18.14 4.53
CA LEU A 8 -10.91 -17.85 4.00
C LEU A 8 -11.24 -18.79 2.83
N ALA A 9 -12.46 -19.26 2.76
CA ALA A 9 -12.99 -19.78 1.51
C ALA A 9 -13.02 -18.69 0.44
N SER A 10 -13.09 -19.06 -0.84
CA SER A 10 -13.14 -18.06 -1.93
C SER A 10 -14.31 -17.09 -1.75
N GLN A 11 -14.01 -15.82 -1.85
CA GLN A 11 -14.96 -14.71 -1.74
C GLN A 11 -15.36 -14.16 -3.14
N ARG A 12 -15.17 -14.94 -4.20
CA ARG A 12 -15.42 -14.53 -5.59
C ARG A 12 -16.80 -13.96 -5.81
N HIS A 13 -17.82 -14.50 -5.14
CA HIS A 13 -19.23 -14.08 -5.23
C HIS A 13 -19.44 -12.61 -4.83
N LEU A 14 -18.53 -12.02 -4.06
CA LEU A 14 -18.57 -10.60 -3.65
C LEU A 14 -18.02 -9.64 -4.72
N PHE A 15 -17.47 -10.18 -5.81
CA PHE A 15 -16.86 -9.40 -6.89
C PHE A 15 -17.58 -9.66 -8.22
N ASP A 16 -17.45 -8.71 -9.14
CA ASP A 16 -17.96 -8.85 -10.51
C ASP A 16 -16.83 -9.36 -11.43
N ILE A 17 -16.43 -10.62 -11.21
CA ILE A 17 -15.39 -11.30 -11.98
C ILE A 17 -16.02 -12.49 -12.69
N PRO A 18 -16.12 -12.49 -14.04
CA PRO A 18 -16.62 -13.62 -14.81
C PRO A 18 -15.86 -14.92 -14.52
N ASP A 19 -16.54 -16.09 -14.62
CA ASP A 19 -15.95 -17.37 -14.28
C ASP A 19 -14.77 -17.76 -15.19
N ASP A 20 -14.75 -17.23 -16.41
CA ASP A 20 -13.67 -17.43 -17.38
C ASP A 20 -12.50 -16.45 -17.21
N VAL A 21 -12.51 -15.56 -16.22
CA VAL A 21 -11.43 -14.60 -15.93
C VAL A 21 -10.63 -15.03 -14.72
N ALA A 22 -9.35 -15.33 -14.89
CA ALA A 22 -8.38 -15.55 -13.81
C ALA A 22 -7.62 -14.24 -13.49
N PHE A 23 -8.17 -13.41 -12.59
CA PHE A 23 -7.55 -12.14 -12.21
C PHE A 23 -6.58 -12.32 -11.05
N LEU A 24 -5.29 -12.56 -11.37
CA LEU A 24 -4.18 -12.81 -10.44
C LEU A 24 -3.27 -11.58 -10.29
N ASN A 25 -3.83 -10.36 -10.26
CA ASN A 25 -3.06 -9.11 -10.38
C ASN A 25 -3.49 -8.01 -9.41
N CYS A 26 -3.77 -8.36 -8.15
CA CYS A 26 -4.16 -7.40 -7.10
C CYS A 26 -3.11 -6.31 -6.88
N ALA A 27 -1.81 -6.65 -6.99
CA ALA A 27 -0.71 -5.69 -6.84
C ALA A 27 -0.67 -4.59 -7.92
N TYR A 28 -1.41 -4.71 -9.01
CA TYR A 28 -1.62 -3.65 -10.00
C TYR A 28 -2.79 -2.76 -9.62
N ILE A 29 -3.97 -3.31 -9.58
CA ILE A 29 -5.23 -2.68 -9.17
C ILE A 29 -6.21 -3.79 -8.77
N SER A 30 -6.98 -3.62 -7.71
CA SER A 30 -8.00 -4.59 -7.31
C SER A 30 -9.34 -4.29 -7.98
N PRO A 31 -10.18 -5.30 -8.24
CA PRO A 31 -11.59 -5.08 -8.49
C PRO A 31 -12.25 -4.52 -7.23
N LEU A 32 -13.28 -3.69 -7.41
CA LEU A 32 -14.10 -3.26 -6.28
C LEU A 32 -15.04 -4.39 -5.85
N PRO A 33 -15.23 -4.61 -4.54
CA PRO A 33 -16.33 -5.43 -4.06
C PRO A 33 -17.68 -4.85 -4.50
N LYS A 34 -18.68 -5.68 -4.79
CA LYS A 34 -20.03 -5.25 -5.18
C LYS A 34 -20.65 -4.28 -4.18
N VAL A 35 -20.47 -4.54 -2.87
CA VAL A 35 -20.95 -3.64 -1.81
C VAL A 35 -20.30 -2.25 -1.89
N SER A 36 -19.04 -2.19 -2.26
CA SER A 36 -18.30 -0.92 -2.41
C SER A 36 -18.77 -0.15 -3.65
N LEU A 37 -19.02 -0.84 -4.76
CA LEU A 37 -19.58 -0.25 -5.96
C LEU A 37 -20.96 0.38 -5.67
N ILE A 38 -21.86 -0.36 -5.01
CA ILE A 38 -23.18 0.13 -4.61
C ILE A 38 -23.07 1.36 -3.71
N ALA A 39 -22.15 1.35 -2.76
CA ALA A 39 -21.92 2.50 -1.87
C ALA A 39 -21.47 3.76 -2.63
N GLY A 40 -20.57 3.60 -3.61
CA GLY A 40 -20.11 4.69 -4.47
C GLY A 40 -21.21 5.27 -5.36
N GLU A 41 -22.01 4.41 -5.98
CA GLU A 41 -23.22 4.83 -6.75
C GLU A 41 -24.19 5.60 -5.87
N GLY A 42 -24.43 5.14 -4.63
CA GLY A 42 -25.23 5.85 -3.65
C GLY A 42 -24.72 7.26 -3.37
N GLY A 43 -23.41 7.40 -3.23
CA GLY A 43 -22.74 8.69 -3.05
C GLY A 43 -22.91 9.63 -4.26
N LEU A 44 -22.77 9.11 -5.49
CA LEU A 44 -23.02 9.87 -6.71
C LEU A 44 -24.48 10.32 -6.82
N ARG A 45 -25.43 9.44 -6.54
CA ARG A 45 -26.87 9.76 -6.53
C ARG A 45 -27.19 10.83 -5.49
N ARG A 46 -26.55 10.80 -4.33
CA ARG A 46 -26.69 11.83 -3.30
C ARG A 46 -26.16 13.17 -3.78
N LYS A 47 -25.02 13.21 -4.47
CA LYS A 47 -24.46 14.43 -5.06
C LYS A 47 -25.36 15.04 -6.14
N ALA A 48 -26.17 14.23 -6.83
CA ALA A 48 -27.18 14.73 -7.77
C ALA A 48 -28.34 15.49 -7.07
N ARG A 49 -28.44 15.37 -5.73
CA ARG A 49 -29.44 16.07 -4.90
C ARG A 49 -28.72 16.84 -3.77
N PRO A 50 -27.93 17.88 -4.07
CA PRO A 50 -27.02 18.50 -3.12
C PRO A 50 -27.69 19.11 -1.89
N TRP A 51 -28.97 19.45 -1.97
CA TRP A 51 -29.76 19.91 -0.84
C TRP A 51 -30.00 18.86 0.26
N THR A 52 -29.63 17.60 0.02
CA THR A 52 -29.65 16.50 1.00
C THR A 52 -28.32 16.33 1.72
N ILE A 53 -27.29 17.11 1.35
CA ILE A 53 -25.96 17.08 1.95
C ILE A 53 -25.89 18.16 3.04
N ALA A 54 -25.75 17.73 4.29
CA ALA A 54 -25.59 18.61 5.43
C ALA A 54 -24.11 18.89 5.74
N PRO A 55 -23.77 19.96 6.48
CA PRO A 55 -22.38 20.24 6.91
C PRO A 55 -21.70 19.07 7.61
N THR A 56 -22.39 18.29 8.41
CA THR A 56 -21.87 17.10 9.09
C THR A 56 -21.39 16.01 8.14
N ASP A 57 -21.93 15.94 6.92
CA ASP A 57 -21.56 14.94 5.92
C ASP A 57 -20.13 15.13 5.38
N PHE A 58 -19.60 16.36 5.48
CA PHE A 58 -18.22 16.64 5.13
C PHE A 58 -17.20 16.02 6.10
N PHE A 59 -17.65 15.51 7.25
CA PHE A 59 -16.79 14.97 8.30
C PHE A 59 -17.11 13.50 8.62
N ALA A 60 -18.37 13.12 8.78
CA ALA A 60 -18.79 11.87 9.37
C ALA A 60 -18.21 10.62 8.69
N THR A 61 -18.36 10.51 7.36
CA THR A 61 -17.87 9.33 6.62
C THR A 61 -16.35 9.27 6.65
N SER A 62 -15.66 10.39 6.45
CA SER A 62 -14.19 10.42 6.49
C SER A 62 -13.64 10.04 7.87
N GLU A 63 -14.26 10.47 8.96
CA GLU A 63 -13.83 10.05 10.30
C GLU A 63 -14.09 8.54 10.56
N THR A 64 -15.13 7.98 9.98
CA THR A 64 -15.37 6.52 10.03
C THR A 64 -14.29 5.76 9.24
N VAL A 65 -13.99 6.19 8.03
CA VAL A 65 -12.91 5.61 7.18
C VAL A 65 -11.55 5.70 7.87
N ARG A 66 -11.26 6.84 8.51
CA ARG A 66 -10.03 7.07 9.29
C ARG A 66 -9.88 6.05 10.41
N ARG A 67 -10.93 5.81 11.21
CA ARG A 67 -10.92 4.81 12.30
C ARG A 67 -10.75 3.39 11.77
N LEU A 68 -11.45 3.04 10.70
CA LEU A 68 -11.33 1.71 10.09
C LEU A 68 -9.91 1.44 9.59
N PHE A 69 -9.29 2.40 8.91
CA PHE A 69 -7.91 2.26 8.46
C PHE A 69 -6.91 2.20 9.63
N ALA A 70 -7.07 3.08 10.64
CA ALA A 70 -6.22 3.08 11.82
C ALA A 70 -6.19 1.72 12.52
N ASN A 71 -7.36 1.07 12.66
CA ASN A 71 -7.46 -0.26 13.25
C ASN A 71 -6.67 -1.32 12.48
N LEU A 72 -6.59 -1.23 11.13
CA LEU A 72 -5.85 -2.20 10.31
C LEU A 72 -4.34 -2.17 10.57
N ILE A 73 -3.80 -1.05 11.04
CA ILE A 73 -2.37 -0.84 11.27
C ILE A 73 -2.00 -0.63 12.74
N ASN A 74 -2.95 -0.87 13.66
CA ASN A 74 -2.79 -0.68 15.12
C ASN A 74 -2.39 0.77 15.50
N ALA A 75 -2.96 1.77 14.79
CA ALA A 75 -2.77 3.21 15.02
C ALA A 75 -3.94 3.82 15.79
N ASP A 76 -3.75 5.05 16.31
CA ASP A 76 -4.85 5.93 16.69
C ASP A 76 -5.43 6.61 15.43
N ALA A 77 -6.74 6.84 15.40
CA ALA A 77 -7.37 7.55 14.30
C ALA A 77 -6.82 8.98 14.11
N ASN A 78 -6.37 9.62 15.19
CA ASN A 78 -5.74 10.93 15.13
C ASN A 78 -4.38 10.93 14.42
N ASP A 79 -3.76 9.76 14.22
CA ASP A 79 -2.48 9.63 13.54
C ASP A 79 -2.64 9.45 12.02
N ILE A 80 -3.87 9.43 11.51
CA ILE A 80 -4.16 9.19 10.10
C ILE A 80 -4.61 10.48 9.40
N ALA A 81 -4.04 10.73 8.22
CA ALA A 81 -4.49 11.72 7.26
C ALA A 81 -4.89 11.05 5.94
N PHE A 82 -5.71 11.73 5.13
CA PHE A 82 -6.02 11.32 3.78
C PHE A 82 -5.05 11.91 2.77
N ALA A 83 -4.59 11.09 1.85
CA ALA A 83 -3.74 11.50 0.74
C ALA A 83 -4.31 10.97 -0.59
N PRO A 84 -4.27 11.74 -1.68
CA PRO A 84 -4.80 11.29 -2.98
C PRO A 84 -3.90 10.23 -3.62
N SER A 85 -2.64 10.14 -3.19
CA SER A 85 -1.65 9.20 -3.72
C SER A 85 -0.50 9.00 -2.74
N VAL A 86 0.27 7.92 -2.95
CA VAL A 86 1.52 7.67 -2.20
C VAL A 86 2.54 8.77 -2.46
N SER A 87 2.66 9.26 -3.70
CA SER A 87 3.58 10.37 -4.04
C SER A 87 3.26 11.64 -3.24
N TYR A 88 1.97 11.96 -3.04
CA TYR A 88 1.57 13.07 -2.16
C TYR A 88 2.01 12.81 -0.72
N GLY A 89 1.74 11.61 -0.19
CA GLY A 89 2.13 11.25 1.19
C GLY A 89 3.65 11.29 1.40
N MET A 90 4.45 10.78 0.45
CA MET A 90 5.91 10.82 0.53
C MET A 90 6.46 12.25 0.34
N SER A 91 5.85 13.07 -0.51
CA SER A 91 6.20 14.48 -0.63
C SER A 91 5.88 15.23 0.66
N GLN A 92 4.74 14.91 1.32
CA GLN A 92 4.40 15.47 2.62
C GLN A 92 5.45 15.11 3.69
N ALA A 93 5.94 13.86 3.70
CA ALA A 93 7.01 13.42 4.58
C ALA A 93 8.33 14.15 4.27
N ALA A 94 8.74 14.22 2.99
CA ALA A 94 9.95 14.91 2.54
C ALA A 94 9.93 16.42 2.89
N HIS A 95 8.74 17.04 2.89
CA HIS A 95 8.58 18.44 3.29
C HIS A 95 8.78 18.67 4.80
N ASN A 96 8.64 17.62 5.62
CA ASN A 96 8.60 17.72 7.09
C ASN A 96 9.81 17.10 7.80
N ILE A 97 10.72 16.47 7.08
CA ILE A 97 11.92 15.89 7.69
C ILE A 97 13.11 16.78 7.37
N PRO A 98 13.71 17.44 8.37
CA PRO A 98 14.91 18.22 8.15
C PRO A 98 16.10 17.31 7.81
N ILE A 99 16.92 17.74 6.87
CA ILE A 99 18.15 17.05 6.49
C ILE A 99 19.26 18.04 6.18
N ALA A 100 20.47 17.75 6.65
CA ALA A 100 21.67 18.55 6.38
C ALA A 100 22.46 17.99 5.19
N LYS A 101 23.25 18.83 4.54
CA LYS A 101 24.14 18.46 3.42
C LYS A 101 25.09 17.30 3.74
N THR A 102 25.48 17.13 5.01
CA THR A 102 26.37 16.06 5.47
C THR A 102 25.67 14.74 5.75
N GLN A 103 24.37 14.69 5.56
CA GLN A 103 23.54 13.52 5.84
C GLN A 103 23.11 12.80 4.57
N ALA A 104 22.49 11.64 4.73
CA ALA A 104 22.06 10.77 3.64
C ALA A 104 20.59 10.37 3.75
N ILE A 105 19.98 10.17 2.59
CA ILE A 105 18.70 9.49 2.41
C ILE A 105 18.99 8.11 1.86
N VAL A 106 18.52 7.06 2.52
CA VAL A 106 18.72 5.67 2.13
C VAL A 106 17.40 5.10 1.59
N THR A 107 17.44 4.51 0.39
CA THR A 107 16.31 3.84 -0.26
C THR A 107 16.79 2.53 -0.92
N LEU A 108 15.88 1.78 -1.54
CA LEU A 108 16.24 0.57 -2.29
C LEU A 108 16.34 0.86 -3.79
N SER A 109 17.19 0.13 -4.50
CA SER A 109 17.19 0.12 -5.96
C SER A 109 15.88 -0.47 -6.50
N GLU A 110 15.53 -0.10 -7.73
CA GLU A 110 14.33 -0.58 -8.41
C GLU A 110 13.01 -0.36 -7.64
N GLN A 111 12.99 0.54 -6.63
CA GLN A 111 11.80 0.84 -5.86
C GLN A 111 10.76 1.56 -6.72
N PHE A 112 9.48 1.49 -6.28
CA PHE A 112 8.39 2.18 -6.99
C PHE A 112 8.61 3.69 -7.01
N PRO A 113 8.52 4.35 -8.17
CA PRO A 113 8.93 5.75 -8.37
C PRO A 113 8.32 6.77 -7.40
N SER A 114 7.07 6.56 -6.96
CA SER A 114 6.41 7.44 -5.99
C SER A 114 7.10 7.52 -4.62
N ASN A 115 7.89 6.49 -4.28
CA ASN A 115 8.74 6.49 -3.07
C ASN A 115 10.23 6.66 -3.41
N VAL A 116 10.54 7.31 -4.52
CA VAL A 116 11.92 7.65 -4.94
C VAL A 116 12.03 9.14 -5.26
N TYR A 117 11.19 9.65 -6.16
CA TYR A 117 11.31 11.02 -6.66
C TYR A 117 11.25 12.11 -5.60
N PRO A 118 10.38 12.07 -4.56
CA PRO A 118 10.39 13.09 -3.52
C PRO A 118 11.71 13.15 -2.74
N TRP A 119 12.38 12.01 -2.61
CA TRP A 119 13.66 11.90 -1.91
C TRP A 119 14.83 12.34 -2.77
N MET A 120 14.81 12.08 -4.07
CA MET A 120 15.79 12.60 -5.02
C MET A 120 15.74 14.13 -5.07
N ASP A 121 14.54 14.71 -5.19
CA ASP A 121 14.33 16.15 -5.14
C ASP A 121 14.83 16.76 -3.82
N LEU A 122 14.50 16.14 -2.68
CA LEU A 122 14.98 16.59 -1.37
C LEU A 122 16.51 16.55 -1.29
N ALA A 123 17.15 15.48 -1.76
CA ALA A 123 18.60 15.34 -1.79
C ALA A 123 19.26 16.42 -2.65
N GLU A 124 18.71 16.67 -3.84
CA GLU A 124 19.20 17.71 -4.76
C GLU A 124 19.10 19.11 -4.14
N ARG A 125 17.94 19.46 -3.57
CA ARG A 125 17.71 20.80 -2.97
C ARG A 125 18.58 21.05 -1.75
N THR A 126 18.93 20.02 -0.98
CA THR A 126 19.69 20.15 0.26
C THR A 126 21.17 19.86 0.10
N GLY A 127 21.57 19.24 -0.98
CA GLY A 127 22.92 18.73 -1.22
C GLY A 127 23.25 17.49 -0.38
N ALA A 128 22.26 16.84 0.23
CA ALA A 128 22.41 15.58 0.96
C ALA A 128 22.69 14.41 0.03
N ALA A 129 23.34 13.35 0.54
CA ALA A 129 23.59 12.15 -0.25
C ALA A 129 22.29 11.36 -0.47
N PHE A 130 22.12 10.83 -1.70
CA PHE A 130 21.04 9.87 -2.01
C PHE A 130 21.69 8.49 -2.22
N VAL A 131 21.36 7.54 -1.35
CA VAL A 131 21.93 6.18 -1.35
C VAL A 131 20.85 5.19 -1.75
N SER A 132 21.05 4.54 -2.89
CA SER A 132 20.18 3.46 -3.37
C SER A 132 20.85 2.12 -3.07
N VAL A 133 20.29 1.34 -2.14
CA VAL A 133 20.79 0.02 -1.77
C VAL A 133 20.60 -0.93 -2.94
N PRO A 134 21.63 -1.55 -3.50
CA PRO A 134 21.50 -2.44 -4.64
C PRO A 134 20.74 -3.72 -4.25
N ARG A 135 20.14 -4.37 -5.25
CA ARG A 135 19.46 -5.66 -5.04
C ARG A 135 20.46 -6.69 -4.53
N PRO A 136 20.19 -7.30 -3.35
CA PRO A 136 21.06 -8.33 -2.81
C PRO A 136 20.96 -9.63 -3.62
N SER A 137 22.08 -10.31 -3.84
CA SER A 137 22.13 -11.58 -4.61
C SER A 137 21.48 -12.76 -3.88
N ASP A 138 21.33 -12.66 -2.56
CA ASP A 138 20.70 -13.66 -1.68
C ASP A 138 19.25 -13.32 -1.31
N ASP A 139 18.69 -12.28 -1.94
CA ASP A 139 17.33 -11.75 -1.67
C ASP A 139 17.14 -11.21 -0.23
N ASP A 140 18.23 -10.98 0.55
CA ASP A 140 18.12 -10.39 1.89
C ASP A 140 18.16 -8.86 1.88
N TRP A 141 17.04 -8.27 1.47
CA TRP A 141 16.89 -6.82 1.50
C TRP A 141 17.10 -6.21 2.88
N THR A 142 16.72 -6.92 3.95
CA THR A 142 16.85 -6.42 5.33
C THR A 142 18.32 -6.23 5.69
N SER A 143 19.14 -7.26 5.53
CA SER A 143 20.58 -7.17 5.85
C SER A 143 21.28 -6.15 4.96
N ALA A 144 20.98 -6.11 3.66
CA ALA A 144 21.54 -5.14 2.74
C ALA A 144 21.20 -3.70 3.17
N LEU A 145 19.96 -3.44 3.54
CA LEU A 145 19.50 -2.13 4.00
C LEU A 145 20.18 -1.74 5.33
N LEU A 146 20.18 -2.64 6.32
CA LEU A 146 20.78 -2.39 7.64
C LEU A 146 22.26 -2.04 7.54
N SER A 147 23.00 -2.62 6.60
CA SER A 147 24.42 -2.30 6.38
C SER A 147 24.66 -0.86 5.89
N CYS A 148 23.63 -0.22 5.31
CA CYS A 148 23.69 1.16 4.79
C CYS A 148 23.17 2.20 5.79
N ILE A 149 22.60 1.78 6.94
CA ILE A 149 22.10 2.69 7.98
C ILE A 149 23.23 3.02 8.95
N GLY A 150 23.62 4.29 9.03
CA GLY A 150 24.71 4.75 9.88
C GLY A 150 24.46 6.15 10.45
N ARG A 151 25.44 6.71 11.16
CA ARG A 151 25.35 8.02 11.85
C ARG A 151 25.02 9.20 10.93
N SER A 152 25.36 9.10 9.65
CA SER A 152 25.02 10.12 8.64
C SER A 152 23.63 9.92 8.03
N THR A 153 22.94 8.81 8.30
CA THR A 153 21.59 8.57 7.77
C THR A 153 20.59 9.47 8.48
N ALA A 154 19.89 10.31 7.73
CA ALA A 154 18.80 11.14 8.24
C ALA A 154 17.41 10.54 7.93
N ILE A 155 17.30 9.86 6.79
CA ILE A 155 16.03 9.32 6.30
C ILE A 155 16.27 7.92 5.72
N VAL A 156 15.37 7.00 6.07
CA VAL A 156 15.24 5.69 5.41
C VAL A 156 13.85 5.63 4.79
N ALA A 157 13.78 5.51 3.45
CA ALA A 157 12.54 5.51 2.70
C ALA A 157 12.39 4.19 1.94
N VAL A 158 11.57 3.27 2.46
CA VAL A 158 11.48 1.89 2.00
C VAL A 158 10.05 1.37 1.90
N PRO A 159 9.77 0.33 1.10
CA PRO A 159 8.50 -0.40 1.16
C PRO A 159 8.55 -1.45 2.28
N HIS A 160 7.41 -2.07 2.60
CA HIS A 160 7.37 -3.28 3.43
C HIS A 160 7.76 -4.52 2.63
N CYS A 161 7.37 -4.57 1.35
CA CYS A 161 7.85 -5.58 0.42
C CYS A 161 8.14 -4.96 -0.95
N HIS A 162 9.15 -5.49 -1.63
CA HIS A 162 9.58 -4.96 -2.92
C HIS A 162 8.52 -5.22 -4.00
N TRP A 163 8.14 -4.19 -4.75
CA TRP A 163 6.99 -4.21 -5.67
C TRP A 163 7.18 -5.03 -6.94
N THR A 164 8.41 -5.44 -7.25
CA THR A 164 8.70 -6.28 -8.42
C THR A 164 8.47 -7.76 -8.17
N ASP A 165 8.81 -8.25 -6.97
CA ASP A 165 8.86 -9.69 -6.68
C ASP A 165 8.42 -10.10 -5.27
N GLY A 166 8.09 -9.11 -4.42
CA GLY A 166 7.63 -9.37 -3.06
C GLY A 166 8.74 -9.59 -2.03
N GLY A 167 10.01 -9.30 -2.36
CA GLY A 167 11.10 -9.35 -1.40
C GLY A 167 10.77 -8.58 -0.12
N LEU A 168 10.81 -9.26 1.05
CA LEU A 168 10.35 -8.73 2.34
C LEU A 168 11.43 -7.93 3.04
N ILE A 169 11.02 -6.84 3.68
CA ILE A 169 11.86 -6.03 4.56
C ILE A 169 11.34 -6.18 5.99
N ASP A 170 12.21 -6.54 6.94
CA ASP A 170 11.90 -6.52 8.37
C ASP A 170 11.88 -5.08 8.88
N LEU A 171 10.69 -4.47 8.85
CA LEU A 171 10.50 -3.08 9.25
C LEU A 171 10.72 -2.85 10.75
N GLU A 172 10.58 -3.87 11.61
CA GLU A 172 10.86 -3.75 13.04
C GLU A 172 12.36 -3.60 13.27
N ALA A 173 13.17 -4.43 12.59
CA ALA A 173 14.63 -4.33 12.63
C ALA A 173 15.11 -2.99 12.03
N VAL A 174 14.54 -2.58 10.90
CA VAL A 174 14.86 -1.29 10.26
C VAL A 174 14.47 -0.11 11.15
N GLY A 175 13.28 -0.14 11.76
CA GLY A 175 12.82 0.90 12.69
C GLY A 175 13.75 1.02 13.91
N ALA A 176 14.18 -0.11 14.48
CA ALA A 176 15.15 -0.12 15.58
C ALA A 176 16.49 0.50 15.16
N ALA A 177 17.01 0.15 13.98
CA ALA A 177 18.24 0.73 13.45
C ALA A 177 18.12 2.24 13.21
N CYS A 178 17.00 2.70 12.64
CA CYS A 178 16.73 4.12 12.43
C CYS A 178 16.73 4.90 13.76
N ARG A 179 16.03 4.40 14.77
CA ARG A 179 16.04 5.02 16.11
C ARG A 179 17.43 5.06 16.73
N GLY A 180 18.24 4.00 16.55
CA GLY A 180 19.60 3.91 17.04
C GLY A 180 20.53 5.01 16.52
N VAL A 181 20.25 5.56 15.34
CA VAL A 181 21.06 6.62 14.70
C VAL A 181 20.33 7.96 14.60
N GLY A 182 19.07 8.05 15.04
CA GLY A 182 18.25 9.26 14.94
C GLY A 182 17.69 9.54 13.54
N ALA A 183 17.65 8.53 12.67
CA ALA A 183 17.06 8.63 11.33
C ALA A 183 15.53 8.53 11.37
N ALA A 184 14.86 9.23 10.46
CA ALA A 184 13.42 9.07 10.24
C ALA A 184 13.15 7.86 9.34
N LEU A 185 12.10 7.08 9.66
CA LEU A 185 11.63 5.96 8.86
C LEU A 185 10.34 6.33 8.12
N CYS A 186 10.38 6.31 6.78
CA CYS A 186 9.24 6.53 5.88
C CYS A 186 8.94 5.23 5.13
N VAL A 187 7.70 4.77 5.21
CA VAL A 187 7.31 3.47 4.65
C VAL A 187 6.22 3.63 3.59
N ASP A 188 6.48 3.13 2.38
CA ASP A 188 5.42 2.86 1.40
C ASP A 188 4.85 1.45 1.66
N ALA A 189 3.72 1.39 2.34
CA ALA A 189 3.07 0.14 2.69
C ALA A 189 1.94 -0.26 1.71
N THR A 190 1.92 0.33 0.50
CA THR A 190 0.91 0.08 -0.52
C THR A 190 0.81 -1.39 -0.93
N GLN A 191 1.93 -2.12 -0.92
CA GLN A 191 1.95 -3.53 -1.31
C GLN A 191 1.79 -4.48 -0.11
N SER A 192 1.40 -3.98 1.06
CA SER A 192 1.29 -4.81 2.27
C SER A 192 0.00 -4.59 3.07
N VAL A 193 -0.37 -3.36 3.39
CA VAL A 193 -1.53 -3.09 4.25
C VAL A 193 -2.82 -3.57 3.59
N GLY A 194 -3.58 -4.39 4.34
CA GLY A 194 -4.77 -5.10 3.88
C GLY A 194 -4.53 -6.59 3.59
N ALA A 195 -3.28 -7.00 3.27
CA ALA A 195 -2.93 -8.38 2.96
C ALA A 195 -1.78 -8.96 3.80
N LEU A 196 -0.93 -8.13 4.37
CA LEU A 196 0.16 -8.51 5.27
C LEU A 196 -0.05 -7.75 6.60
N PRO A 197 0.00 -8.41 7.77
CA PRO A 197 -0.09 -7.74 9.06
C PRO A 197 0.92 -6.60 9.17
N PHE A 198 0.44 -5.44 9.64
CA PHE A 198 1.24 -4.23 9.78
C PHE A 198 0.90 -3.57 11.13
N ASP A 199 1.92 -3.29 11.94
CA ASP A 199 1.74 -2.72 13.27
C ASP A 199 2.67 -1.52 13.47
N VAL A 200 2.11 -0.32 13.44
CA VAL A 200 2.90 0.91 13.59
C VAL A 200 3.54 1.04 14.96
N ARG A 201 2.98 0.43 16.00
CA ARG A 201 3.54 0.49 17.37
C ARG A 201 4.81 -0.33 17.51
N ARG A 202 4.91 -1.42 16.75
CA ARG A 202 6.10 -2.28 16.72
C ARG A 202 7.19 -1.72 15.81
N ILE A 203 6.80 -1.22 14.65
CA ILE A 203 7.71 -0.64 13.64
C ILE A 203 8.20 0.73 14.08
N ASP A 204 7.31 1.56 14.64
CA ASP A 204 7.53 2.95 15.05
C ASP A 204 8.05 3.85 13.91
N PRO A 205 7.36 3.88 12.76
CA PRO A 205 7.75 4.73 11.63
C PRO A 205 7.38 6.19 11.90
N ASP A 206 8.03 7.11 11.17
CA ASP A 206 7.65 8.54 11.18
C ASP A 206 6.46 8.82 10.27
N PHE A 207 6.44 8.20 9.08
CA PHE A 207 5.38 8.31 8.09
C PHE A 207 5.13 6.96 7.42
N VAL A 208 3.85 6.65 7.15
CA VAL A 208 3.47 5.50 6.32
C VAL A 208 2.44 5.95 5.29
N ALA A 209 2.73 5.77 4.00
CA ALA A 209 1.77 6.04 2.94
C ALA A 209 1.20 4.73 2.37
N VAL A 210 -0.10 4.73 2.08
CA VAL A 210 -0.81 3.55 1.56
C VAL A 210 -1.82 3.98 0.50
N ALA A 211 -1.73 3.42 -0.71
CA ALA A 211 -2.75 3.60 -1.73
C ALA A 211 -3.97 2.71 -1.47
N GLY A 212 -5.18 3.26 -1.63
CA GLY A 212 -6.42 2.53 -1.32
C GLY A 212 -6.82 1.46 -2.35
N TYR A 213 -6.40 1.57 -3.59
CA TYR A 213 -6.93 0.85 -4.75
C TYR A 213 -6.30 -0.53 -5.05
N LYS A 214 -5.49 -1.06 -4.13
CA LYS A 214 -4.86 -2.38 -4.25
C LYS A 214 -5.40 -3.31 -3.16
N TRP A 215 -4.58 -3.60 -2.17
CA TRP A 215 -4.90 -4.54 -1.10
C TRP A 215 -5.96 -4.04 -0.11
N LEU A 216 -6.27 -2.73 -0.13
CA LEU A 216 -7.40 -2.17 0.62
C LEU A 216 -8.73 -2.25 -0.14
N LEU A 217 -8.75 -2.75 -1.38
CA LEU A 217 -9.94 -2.96 -2.21
C LEU A 217 -10.77 -1.68 -2.44
N GLY A 218 -10.14 -0.53 -2.24
CA GLY A 218 -10.78 0.78 -2.27
C GLY A 218 -10.68 1.47 -3.63
N PRO A 219 -11.13 2.73 -3.70
CA PRO A 219 -11.13 3.50 -4.95
C PRO A 219 -9.74 4.03 -5.29
N TYR A 220 -9.53 4.33 -6.57
CA TYR A 220 -8.37 5.10 -7.03
C TYR A 220 -8.48 6.55 -6.55
N SER A 221 -7.36 7.25 -6.42
CA SER A 221 -7.25 8.64 -5.93
C SER A 221 -7.66 8.84 -4.46
N LEU A 222 -7.72 7.77 -3.68
CA LEU A 222 -7.89 7.81 -2.23
C LEU A 222 -6.86 6.89 -1.58
N GLY A 223 -6.13 7.42 -0.63
CA GLY A 223 -5.13 6.71 0.16
C GLY A 223 -4.99 7.33 1.53
N PHE A 224 -4.05 6.80 2.29
CA PHE A 224 -3.85 7.12 3.69
C PHE A 224 -2.40 7.49 3.97
N LEU A 225 -2.23 8.42 4.90
CA LEU A 225 -0.94 8.80 5.45
C LEU A 225 -1.00 8.67 6.98
N TYR A 226 -0.29 7.70 7.54
CA TYR A 226 0.01 7.69 8.97
C TYR A 226 1.12 8.70 9.25
N VAL A 227 0.94 9.49 10.29
CA VAL A 227 1.92 10.47 10.76
C VAL A 227 2.15 10.25 12.25
N ALA A 228 3.35 9.85 12.62
CA ALA A 228 3.70 9.63 14.03
C ALA A 228 3.41 10.89 14.87
N PRO A 229 2.96 10.75 16.14
CA PRO A 229 2.67 11.89 17.01
C PRO A 229 3.79 12.93 17.08
N ARG A 230 5.05 12.47 17.05
CA ARG A 230 6.24 13.34 17.04
C ARG A 230 6.40 14.20 15.78
N ARG A 231 5.65 13.89 14.70
CA ARG A 231 5.68 14.61 13.41
C ARG A 231 4.42 15.46 13.16
N GLN A 232 3.39 15.35 13.99
CA GLN A 232 2.11 16.03 13.80
C GLN A 232 2.18 17.55 13.96
N GLY A 233 3.26 18.11 14.53
CA GLY A 233 3.54 19.54 14.55
C GLY A 233 4.01 20.14 13.21
N GLY A 234 4.18 19.33 12.16
CA GLY A 234 4.72 19.71 10.88
C GLY A 234 3.83 20.64 10.03
N ARG A 235 4.34 21.02 8.86
CA ARG A 235 3.66 21.92 7.90
C ARG A 235 2.99 21.11 6.80
N PRO A 236 1.68 21.31 6.52
CA PRO A 236 1.03 20.68 5.38
C PRO A 236 1.54 21.27 4.06
N ILE A 237 1.55 20.47 2.99
CA ILE A 237 1.79 20.96 1.62
C ILE A 237 0.62 21.83 1.16
N GLU A 238 -0.60 21.48 1.58
CA GLU A 238 -1.83 22.15 1.18
C GLU A 238 -2.48 22.84 2.40
N HIS A 239 -2.90 24.09 2.22
CA HIS A 239 -3.59 24.86 3.24
C HIS A 239 -5.08 24.98 2.92
N ASN A 240 -5.85 23.97 3.27
CA ASN A 240 -7.29 23.90 3.03
C ASN A 240 -8.11 24.31 4.26
N TRP A 241 -9.40 24.56 4.07
CA TRP A 241 -10.34 25.01 5.10
C TRP A 241 -10.71 23.88 6.08
N ILE A 242 -10.88 22.64 5.57
CA ILE A 242 -11.44 21.52 6.33
C ILE A 242 -10.47 20.97 7.39
N ALA A 243 -9.17 21.25 7.24
CA ALA A 243 -8.16 20.88 8.23
C ALA A 243 -8.01 21.92 9.36
N ARG A 244 -8.78 23.03 9.32
CA ARG A 244 -8.73 24.05 10.35
C ARG A 244 -9.62 23.73 11.53
N LYS A 245 -9.21 24.21 12.72
CA LYS A 245 -10.00 24.10 13.95
C LYS A 245 -11.35 24.78 13.75
N ASP A 246 -12.39 24.16 14.28
CA ASP A 246 -13.78 24.63 14.22
C ASP A 246 -14.34 24.73 12.79
N SER A 247 -13.77 23.99 11.82
CA SER A 247 -14.23 23.99 10.42
C SER A 247 -15.61 23.34 10.21
N GLU A 248 -16.14 22.67 11.23
CA GLU A 248 -17.52 22.15 11.28
C GLU A 248 -18.57 23.26 11.36
N ASP A 249 -18.22 24.43 11.89
CA ASP A 249 -19.06 25.63 11.89
C ASP A 249 -18.93 26.39 10.55
N PHE A 250 -19.75 26.02 9.57
CA PHE A 250 -19.73 26.64 8.24
C PHE A 250 -20.05 28.14 8.25
N ALA A 251 -20.86 28.61 9.20
CA ALA A 251 -21.16 30.05 9.34
C ALA A 251 -19.95 30.81 9.88
N GLY A 252 -19.16 30.15 10.72
CA GLY A 252 -17.95 30.73 11.31
C GLY A 252 -16.73 30.72 10.41
N LEU A 253 -16.75 30.06 9.22
CA LEU A 253 -15.60 29.98 8.30
C LEU A 253 -15.07 31.32 7.80
N VAL A 254 -15.85 32.40 7.88
CA VAL A 254 -15.42 33.76 7.58
C VAL A 254 -14.43 34.32 8.62
N ASN A 255 -14.34 33.69 9.78
CA ASN A 255 -13.42 34.02 10.86
C ASN A 255 -12.19 33.10 10.76
N TYR A 256 -11.21 33.47 9.97
CA TYR A 256 -10.07 32.61 9.62
C TYR A 256 -9.29 32.09 10.83
N SER A 257 -9.42 30.79 11.14
CA SER A 257 -8.58 30.14 12.15
C SER A 257 -7.18 29.86 11.62
N ARG A 258 -6.15 30.21 12.39
CA ARG A 258 -4.77 29.80 12.12
C ARG A 258 -4.44 28.42 12.70
N GLU A 259 -5.24 27.92 13.64
CA GLU A 259 -5.08 26.62 14.27
C GLU A 259 -5.57 25.51 13.35
N PHE A 260 -4.94 24.34 13.47
CA PHE A 260 -5.38 23.12 12.79
C PHE A 260 -6.22 22.23 13.70
N GLN A 261 -7.00 21.35 13.13
CA GLN A 261 -7.56 20.21 13.84
C GLN A 261 -6.44 19.35 14.47
N ALA A 262 -6.78 18.61 15.51
CA ALA A 262 -5.82 17.77 16.24
C ALA A 262 -5.25 16.65 15.38
N GLY A 263 -4.04 16.24 15.71
CA GLY A 263 -3.39 15.09 15.11
C GLY A 263 -2.94 15.30 13.65
N ALA A 264 -2.98 14.24 12.87
CA ALA A 264 -2.56 14.22 11.48
C ALA A 264 -3.55 14.92 10.52
N ARG A 265 -4.75 15.33 10.98
CA ARG A 265 -5.78 15.97 10.13
C ARG A 265 -5.27 17.23 9.42
N ARG A 266 -4.24 17.90 9.96
CA ARG A 266 -3.60 19.02 9.26
C ARG A 266 -3.00 18.66 7.91
N PHE A 267 -2.69 17.38 7.71
CA PHE A 267 -2.11 16.83 6.48
C PHE A 267 -3.16 16.25 5.53
N ASP A 268 -4.45 16.31 5.89
CA ASP A 268 -5.51 15.88 4.99
C ASP A 268 -5.46 16.68 3.69
N VAL A 269 -5.60 15.97 2.57
CA VAL A 269 -5.84 16.63 1.28
C VAL A 269 -7.16 17.42 1.32
N GLY A 270 -7.20 18.54 0.64
CA GLY A 270 -8.43 19.30 0.44
C GLY A 270 -9.49 18.45 -0.24
N GLU A 271 -10.76 18.73 0.10
CA GLU A 271 -11.91 17.98 -0.41
C GLU A 271 -11.87 16.48 -0.05
N ARG A 272 -11.22 16.13 1.08
CA ARG A 272 -11.12 14.76 1.59
C ARG A 272 -12.47 14.05 1.71
N SER A 273 -13.55 14.81 1.78
CA SER A 273 -14.92 14.32 1.95
C SER A 273 -15.58 13.91 0.62
N ASN A 274 -14.84 13.34 -0.32
CA ASN A 274 -15.37 12.93 -1.61
C ASN A 274 -16.58 11.99 -1.42
N PHE A 275 -17.77 12.47 -1.80
CA PHE A 275 -19.05 11.80 -1.54
C PHE A 275 -19.22 10.48 -2.32
N ALA A 276 -18.43 10.24 -3.36
CA ALA A 276 -18.42 8.95 -4.07
C ALA A 276 -17.34 8.01 -3.52
N LEU A 277 -16.12 8.51 -3.33
CA LEU A 277 -14.97 7.65 -2.97
C LEU A 277 -14.96 7.26 -1.49
N MET A 278 -15.41 8.13 -0.58
CA MET A 278 -15.44 7.82 0.85
C MET A 278 -16.39 6.66 1.20
N PRO A 279 -17.63 6.58 0.68
CA PRO A 279 -18.48 5.41 0.88
C PRO A 279 -17.89 4.11 0.31
N VAL A 280 -17.20 4.17 -0.84
CA VAL A 280 -16.47 3.01 -1.40
C VAL A 280 -15.40 2.53 -0.43
N ALA A 281 -14.57 3.44 0.08
CA ALA A 281 -13.51 3.10 1.02
C ALA A 281 -14.07 2.55 2.34
N GLU A 282 -15.15 3.13 2.87
CA GLU A 282 -15.80 2.65 4.07
C GLU A 282 -16.28 1.20 3.93
N ALA A 283 -16.98 0.89 2.83
CA ALA A 283 -17.49 -0.45 2.56
C ALA A 283 -16.35 -1.47 2.40
N SER A 284 -15.29 -1.12 1.68
CA SER A 284 -14.12 -1.98 1.48
C SER A 284 -13.38 -2.26 2.79
N LEU A 285 -13.15 -1.23 3.62
CA LEU A 285 -12.46 -1.39 4.90
C LEU A 285 -13.29 -2.18 5.93
N LYS A 286 -14.62 -2.04 5.92
CA LYS A 286 -15.51 -2.89 6.73
C LYS A 286 -15.37 -4.35 6.34
N LEU A 287 -15.38 -4.66 5.05
CA LEU A 287 -15.22 -6.02 4.53
C LEU A 287 -13.87 -6.62 4.94
N LEU A 288 -12.77 -5.86 4.83
CA LEU A 288 -11.45 -6.28 5.31
C LEU A 288 -11.42 -6.51 6.83
N SER A 289 -12.14 -5.70 7.59
CA SER A 289 -12.25 -5.87 9.05
C SER A 289 -13.01 -7.15 9.42
N GLU A 290 -14.06 -7.51 8.67
CA GLU A 290 -14.81 -8.76 8.83
C GLU A 290 -13.96 -9.99 8.50
N TRP A 291 -13.20 -9.94 7.41
CA TRP A 291 -12.30 -11.02 7.02
C TRP A 291 -11.10 -11.15 7.96
N THR A 292 -10.65 -10.08 8.53
CA THR A 292 -9.40 -9.88 9.27
C THR A 292 -8.13 -10.07 8.44
N VAL A 293 -7.18 -9.16 8.57
CA VAL A 293 -5.91 -9.23 7.81
C VAL A 293 -5.14 -10.54 8.04
N PRO A 294 -5.09 -11.13 9.26
CA PRO A 294 -4.42 -12.42 9.45
C PRO A 294 -5.03 -13.56 8.63
N ARG A 295 -6.36 -13.62 8.47
CA ARG A 295 -7.02 -14.64 7.65
C ARG A 295 -6.81 -14.40 6.15
N VAL A 296 -6.88 -13.15 5.70
CA VAL A 296 -6.53 -12.77 4.33
C VAL A 296 -5.09 -13.20 4.04
N PHE A 297 -4.15 -12.82 4.90
CA PHE A 297 -2.74 -13.18 4.75
C PHE A 297 -2.52 -14.68 4.64
N GLU A 298 -3.11 -15.47 5.54
CA GLU A 298 -2.93 -16.93 5.54
C GLU A 298 -3.49 -17.57 4.27
N THR A 299 -4.65 -17.10 3.78
CA THR A 299 -5.24 -17.53 2.51
C THR A 299 -4.29 -17.29 1.35
N LEU A 300 -3.73 -16.09 1.27
CA LEU A 300 -2.85 -15.69 0.17
C LEU A 300 -1.48 -16.39 0.25
N ARG A 301 -0.94 -16.55 1.47
CA ARG A 301 0.32 -17.25 1.71
C ARG A 301 0.28 -18.70 1.24
N LEU A 302 -0.79 -19.41 1.57
CA LEU A 302 -0.97 -20.79 1.13
C LEU A 302 -1.07 -20.89 -0.41
N ARG A 303 -1.84 -20.00 -1.03
CA ARG A 303 -2.02 -19.98 -2.48
C ARG A 303 -0.73 -19.62 -3.22
N THR A 304 -0.03 -18.57 -2.80
CA THR A 304 1.23 -18.19 -3.44
C THR A 304 2.34 -19.23 -3.23
N ALA A 305 2.36 -19.93 -2.08
CA ALA A 305 3.29 -21.00 -1.82
C ALA A 305 3.05 -22.19 -2.79
N ALA A 306 1.80 -22.63 -2.95
CA ALA A 306 1.44 -23.69 -3.88
C ALA A 306 1.78 -23.34 -5.33
N ILE A 307 1.51 -22.07 -5.75
CA ILE A 307 1.88 -21.60 -7.10
C ILE A 307 3.41 -21.63 -7.28
N ALA A 308 4.18 -21.15 -6.30
CA ALA A 308 5.64 -21.11 -6.38
C ALA A 308 6.25 -22.51 -6.46
N GLU A 309 5.77 -23.45 -5.62
CA GLU A 309 6.21 -24.84 -5.61
C GLU A 309 5.93 -25.52 -6.97
N ARG A 310 4.73 -25.35 -7.49
CA ARG A 310 4.33 -25.90 -8.77
C ARG A 310 5.11 -25.30 -9.95
N ALA A 311 5.30 -23.98 -9.97
CA ALA A 311 6.09 -23.30 -11.00
C ALA A 311 7.54 -23.81 -11.05
N ARG A 312 8.13 -24.06 -9.89
CA ARG A 312 9.46 -24.63 -9.78
C ARG A 312 9.52 -26.08 -10.21
N GLY A 313 8.57 -26.91 -9.75
CA GLY A 313 8.54 -28.34 -10.04
C GLY A 313 8.25 -28.69 -11.51
N GLU A 314 7.30 -27.96 -12.13
CA GLU A 314 6.89 -28.26 -13.51
C GLU A 314 7.75 -27.56 -14.57
N PHE A 315 8.28 -26.35 -14.28
CA PHE A 315 8.91 -25.50 -15.29
C PHE A 315 10.30 -24.97 -14.90
N GLY A 316 10.81 -25.26 -13.70
CA GLY A 316 12.07 -24.69 -13.23
C GLY A 316 12.04 -23.16 -13.04
N ILE A 317 10.82 -22.60 -12.85
CA ILE A 317 10.64 -21.17 -12.63
C ILE A 317 10.82 -20.86 -11.14
N ASP A 318 11.82 -20.04 -10.81
CA ASP A 318 12.15 -19.67 -9.44
C ASP A 318 11.36 -18.46 -8.93
N SER A 319 11.47 -18.22 -7.65
CA SER A 319 10.95 -17.03 -6.96
C SER A 319 11.85 -16.69 -5.77
N VAL A 320 11.67 -15.51 -5.19
CA VAL A 320 12.26 -15.19 -3.89
C VAL A 320 11.92 -16.28 -2.88
N PRO A 321 12.88 -16.82 -2.10
CA PRO A 321 12.62 -17.84 -1.09
C PRO A 321 11.52 -17.45 -0.11
N ALA A 322 10.70 -18.40 0.33
CA ALA A 322 9.52 -18.13 1.15
C ALA A 322 9.81 -17.33 2.43
N HIS A 323 10.98 -17.52 3.07
CA HIS A 323 11.38 -16.81 4.27
C HIS A 323 11.91 -15.39 4.01
N ARG A 324 12.18 -15.05 2.74
CA ARG A 324 12.62 -13.71 2.28
C ARG A 324 11.51 -12.96 1.52
N ARG A 325 10.31 -13.53 1.41
CA ARG A 325 9.22 -13.01 0.60
C ARG A 325 7.98 -12.73 1.44
N ALA A 326 7.28 -11.65 1.12
CA ALA A 326 5.94 -11.40 1.63
C ALA A 326 4.97 -12.49 1.14
N GLY A 327 4.33 -13.20 2.07
CA GLY A 327 3.58 -14.42 1.76
C GLY A 327 2.39 -14.23 0.82
N HIS A 328 1.85 -13.02 0.70
CA HIS A 328 0.73 -12.68 -0.19
C HIS A 328 1.17 -12.30 -1.63
N TYR A 329 2.46 -12.16 -1.86
CA TYR A 329 3.04 -11.62 -3.09
C TYR A 329 4.00 -12.62 -3.73
N LEU A 330 3.87 -12.88 -5.03
CA LEU A 330 4.75 -13.80 -5.75
C LEU A 330 5.28 -13.15 -7.02
N GLY A 331 6.61 -13.07 -7.15
CA GLY A 331 7.31 -12.78 -8.38
C GLY A 331 7.99 -14.03 -8.90
N LEU A 332 7.57 -14.53 -10.06
CA LEU A 332 8.16 -15.67 -10.74
C LEU A 332 9.31 -15.20 -11.62
N ARG A 333 10.49 -15.83 -11.49
CA ARG A 333 11.74 -15.50 -12.17
C ARG A 333 12.13 -16.62 -13.14
N PHE A 334 12.22 -16.29 -14.41
CA PHE A 334 12.56 -17.23 -15.49
C PHE A 334 14.06 -17.17 -15.75
N SER A 335 14.75 -18.30 -15.70
CA SER A 335 16.21 -18.38 -15.91
C SER A 335 16.65 -17.91 -17.30
N GLY A 336 15.82 -18.13 -18.32
CA GLY A 336 16.02 -17.67 -19.70
C GLY A 336 15.37 -16.32 -20.03
N GLY A 337 14.85 -15.60 -19.01
CA GLY A 337 13.99 -14.45 -19.22
C GLY A 337 12.53 -14.82 -19.50
N ILE A 338 11.62 -13.86 -19.32
CA ILE A 338 10.20 -14.07 -19.59
C ILE A 338 9.99 -14.07 -21.12
N PRO A 339 9.38 -15.12 -21.72
CA PRO A 339 9.06 -15.10 -23.15
C PRO A 339 8.26 -13.85 -23.54
N SER A 340 8.68 -13.18 -24.59
CA SER A 340 8.12 -11.85 -24.96
C SER A 340 6.62 -11.88 -25.29
N ASP A 341 6.12 -13.03 -25.77
CA ASP A 341 4.73 -13.27 -26.13
C ASP A 341 3.88 -13.83 -24.96
N LEU A 342 4.51 -14.26 -23.85
CA LEU A 342 3.82 -14.87 -22.72
C LEU A 342 2.73 -13.94 -22.13
N PRO A 343 2.95 -12.61 -21.90
CA PRO A 343 1.90 -11.74 -21.39
C PRO A 343 0.68 -11.67 -22.34
N MET A 344 0.90 -11.67 -23.66
CA MET A 344 -0.16 -11.67 -24.65
C MET A 344 -0.94 -12.99 -24.66
N ARG A 345 -0.25 -14.14 -24.57
CA ARG A 345 -0.91 -15.47 -24.48
C ARG A 345 -1.75 -15.59 -23.21
N LEU A 346 -1.23 -15.13 -22.08
CA LEU A 346 -1.97 -15.11 -20.81
C LEU A 346 -3.25 -14.26 -20.92
N ALA A 347 -3.13 -13.04 -21.45
CA ALA A 347 -4.27 -12.15 -21.65
C ALA A 347 -5.31 -12.73 -22.63
N ALA A 348 -4.88 -13.35 -23.73
CA ALA A 348 -5.76 -14.03 -24.69
C ALA A 348 -6.54 -15.20 -24.04
N ALA A 349 -5.94 -15.85 -23.05
CA ALA A 349 -6.59 -16.86 -22.23
C ALA A 349 -7.34 -16.30 -21.04
N GLN A 350 -7.58 -14.99 -20.93
CA GLN A 350 -8.23 -14.33 -19.80
C GLN A 350 -7.50 -14.57 -18.45
N VAL A 351 -6.16 -14.71 -18.48
CA VAL A 351 -5.32 -14.80 -17.29
C VAL A 351 -4.56 -13.49 -17.13
N TYR A 352 -4.84 -12.75 -16.06
CA TYR A 352 -4.28 -11.42 -15.84
C TYR A 352 -3.22 -11.45 -14.74
N VAL A 353 -1.99 -11.20 -15.14
CA VAL A 353 -0.80 -11.02 -14.30
C VAL A 353 -0.07 -9.76 -14.79
N SER A 354 1.08 -9.42 -14.20
CA SER A 354 1.89 -8.31 -14.72
C SER A 354 3.38 -8.63 -14.66
N VAL A 355 4.14 -8.11 -15.64
CA VAL A 355 5.60 -8.20 -15.66
C VAL A 355 6.18 -6.89 -15.12
N ARG A 356 7.18 -7.00 -14.22
CA ARG A 356 7.95 -5.85 -13.71
C ARG A 356 9.41 -6.25 -13.60
N GLY A 357 10.28 -5.51 -14.31
CA GLY A 357 11.67 -5.92 -14.44
C GLY A 357 11.76 -7.35 -14.98
N GLN A 358 12.44 -8.23 -14.27
CA GLN A 358 12.63 -9.64 -14.66
C GLN A 358 11.64 -10.60 -13.99
N ALA A 359 10.62 -10.10 -13.29
CA ALA A 359 9.66 -10.92 -12.58
C ALA A 359 8.25 -10.83 -13.18
N MET A 360 7.62 -11.99 -13.38
CA MET A 360 6.18 -12.08 -13.61
C MET A 360 5.47 -12.12 -12.26
N ARG A 361 4.73 -11.08 -11.94
CA ARG A 361 3.99 -10.98 -10.69
C ARG A 361 2.69 -11.75 -10.76
N VAL A 362 2.53 -12.71 -9.87
CA VAL A 362 1.29 -13.44 -9.62
C VAL A 362 0.82 -13.05 -8.22
N THR A 363 -0.19 -12.20 -8.17
CA THR A 363 -0.67 -11.61 -6.91
C THR A 363 -2.17 -11.84 -6.76
N PRO A 364 -2.52 -13.09 -6.36
CA PRO A 364 -3.92 -13.48 -6.11
C PRO A 364 -4.51 -12.72 -4.91
N HIS A 365 -5.84 -12.78 -4.79
CA HIS A 365 -6.55 -12.34 -3.60
C HIS A 365 -7.64 -13.36 -3.22
N VAL A 366 -8.46 -13.06 -2.22
CA VAL A 366 -9.51 -13.96 -1.71
C VAL A 366 -10.60 -14.32 -2.73
N TRP A 367 -10.69 -13.63 -3.86
CA TRP A 367 -11.61 -13.98 -4.96
C TRP A 367 -11.10 -15.13 -5.85
N ASN A 368 -9.80 -15.43 -5.83
CA ASN A 368 -9.25 -16.46 -6.69
C ASN A 368 -9.63 -17.86 -6.21
N THR A 369 -9.82 -18.74 -7.18
CA THR A 369 -10.11 -20.17 -7.01
C THR A 369 -8.93 -21.03 -7.45
N ASP A 370 -9.02 -22.34 -7.27
CA ASP A 370 -8.03 -23.25 -7.78
C ASP A 370 -8.09 -23.35 -9.31
N ASP A 371 -9.29 -23.17 -9.92
CA ASP A 371 -9.45 -23.10 -11.37
C ASP A 371 -8.69 -21.93 -11.99
N ASP A 372 -8.61 -20.78 -11.32
CA ASP A 372 -7.79 -19.64 -11.77
C ASP A 372 -6.30 -20.05 -11.85
N VAL A 373 -5.84 -20.86 -10.89
CA VAL A 373 -4.46 -21.36 -10.83
C VAL A 373 -4.24 -22.38 -11.93
N GLU A 374 -5.16 -23.35 -12.12
CA GLU A 374 -5.09 -24.33 -13.20
C GLU A 374 -5.02 -23.67 -14.57
N LYS A 375 -5.80 -22.61 -14.76
CA LYS A 375 -5.80 -21.84 -16.00
C LYS A 375 -4.45 -21.16 -16.26
N LEU A 376 -3.84 -20.56 -15.24
CA LEU A 376 -2.48 -20.01 -15.34
C LEU A 376 -1.48 -21.10 -15.79
N PHE A 377 -1.49 -22.26 -15.15
CA PHE A 377 -0.55 -23.33 -15.44
C PHE A 377 -0.78 -24.00 -16.82
N SER A 378 -2.02 -24.08 -17.26
CA SER A 378 -2.35 -24.54 -18.60
C SER A 378 -1.71 -23.65 -19.69
N VAL A 379 -1.76 -22.32 -19.51
CA VAL A 379 -1.11 -21.39 -20.43
C VAL A 379 0.40 -21.50 -20.36
N LEU A 380 0.98 -21.58 -19.15
CA LEU A 380 2.43 -21.76 -18.99
C LEU A 380 2.92 -23.03 -19.69
N LYS A 381 2.19 -24.14 -19.56
CA LYS A 381 2.53 -25.42 -20.22
C LYS A 381 2.59 -25.28 -21.72
N THR A 382 1.64 -24.59 -22.34
CA THR A 382 1.61 -24.41 -23.80
C THR A 382 2.58 -23.33 -24.31
N ALA A 383 2.97 -22.40 -23.47
CA ALA A 383 3.86 -21.31 -23.83
C ALA A 383 5.35 -21.65 -23.64
N LEU A 384 5.67 -22.64 -22.80
CA LEU A 384 7.03 -23.04 -22.44
C LEU A 384 7.41 -24.44 -23.03
N ALA A 385 6.47 -25.13 -23.68
CA ALA A 385 6.72 -26.34 -24.45
C ALA A 385 7.40 -25.98 -25.79
#